data_2b3089305b78ffff619cebf3b41f3798
#
_entry.id   2b3089305b78ffff619cebf3b41f3798
#
_cell.length_a   1.000
_cell.length_b   1.000
_cell.length_c   1.000
_cell.angle_alpha   90.00
_cell.angle_beta   90.00
_cell.angle_gamma   90.00
#
_symmetry.space_group_name_H-M   'P 1'
#
loop_
_entity.id
_entity.type
_entity.pdbx_description
1 polymer ?
#
loop_
_entity_poly.entity_id
_entity_poly.type
_entity_poly.pdbx_seq_one_letter_code
_entity_poly.pdbx_strand_id
1 'polypeptide(L)'
;MMIFPLVFCSIVVGITRIGNAKTTGKITGGAMIFFLFTTALASFVGLIIPRAINLGKGVRFEMATSDIEASKMTSILDTVKNLIPANPVAAFANGNMLQVLTFAVIIGFTLVAIGEKGEPLLKVIESGNEVCLKIISTVMYFTPIGVFCTIVPVVEANGTETILSLATLLVVLYVTFFSFAAIVYGSSVKFLGKASPAKFVKACLPAALNAFGTCSSSATIP
;
A
#
# COMPACT_ATOMS: atom_id res chain seq x y z
N MET A 1 -5.06 -4.60 13.08
CA MET A 1 -5.75 -3.77 14.07
C MET A 1 -5.34 -2.30 14.00
N MET A 2 -4.04 -1.95 13.93
CA MET A 2 -3.56 -0.56 13.80
C MET A 2 -3.63 0.05 12.38
N ILE A 3 -3.83 -0.78 11.35
CA ILE A 3 -3.82 -0.32 9.95
C ILE A 3 -4.94 0.68 9.68
N PHE A 4 -6.16 0.43 10.16
CA PHE A 4 -7.31 1.29 9.90
C PHE A 4 -7.17 2.68 10.53
N PRO A 5 -6.83 2.82 11.83
CA PRO A 5 -6.55 4.13 12.43
C PRO A 5 -5.39 4.86 11.76
N LEU A 6 -4.30 4.15 11.43
CA LEU A 6 -3.16 4.75 10.74
C LEU A 6 -3.54 5.31 9.38
N VAL A 7 -4.22 4.52 8.55
CA VAL A 7 -4.63 4.94 7.21
C VAL A 7 -5.58 6.13 7.28
N PHE A 8 -6.53 6.11 8.22
CA PHE A 8 -7.43 7.23 8.46
C PHE A 8 -6.65 8.51 8.80
N CYS A 9 -5.81 8.47 9.82
CA CYS A 9 -5.02 9.63 10.25
C CYS A 9 -4.09 10.12 9.13
N SER A 10 -3.37 9.23 8.46
CA SER A 10 -2.44 9.59 7.38
C SER A 10 -3.13 10.29 6.22
N ILE A 11 -4.32 9.82 5.82
CA ILE A 11 -5.06 10.43 4.70
C ILE A 11 -5.59 11.80 5.09
N VAL A 12 -6.17 11.93 6.28
CA VAL A 12 -6.65 13.22 6.77
C VAL A 12 -5.51 14.24 6.82
N VAL A 13 -4.37 13.88 7.42
CA VAL A 13 -3.17 14.73 7.48
C VAL A 13 -2.64 15.05 6.07
N GLY A 14 -2.60 14.05 5.19
CA GLY A 14 -2.18 14.23 3.80
C GLY A 14 -3.02 15.27 3.06
N ILE A 15 -4.35 15.17 3.15
CA ILE A 15 -5.28 16.11 2.48
C ILE A 15 -5.14 17.52 3.05
N THR A 16 -5.05 17.67 4.37
CA THR A 16 -4.96 18.99 5.02
C THR A 16 -3.66 19.72 4.72
N ARG A 17 -2.55 19.00 4.57
CA ARG A 17 -1.25 19.59 4.19
C ARG A 17 -1.20 20.13 2.75
N ILE A 18 -2.05 19.67 1.86
CA ILE A 18 -2.06 20.10 0.46
C ILE A 18 -2.64 21.52 0.28
N GLY A 19 -3.43 22.02 1.20
CA GLY A 19 -3.80 23.44 1.43
C GLY A 19 -4.52 24.20 0.31
N ASN A 20 -4.39 23.87 -0.97
CA ASN A 20 -4.95 24.66 -2.08
C ASN A 20 -5.65 23.78 -3.12
N ALA A 21 -6.98 23.70 -3.03
CA ALA A 21 -7.82 22.78 -3.79
C ALA A 21 -7.68 22.90 -5.34
N LYS A 22 -7.39 24.08 -5.88
CA LYS A 22 -7.29 24.27 -7.35
C LYS A 22 -5.97 23.79 -7.95
N THR A 23 -4.84 24.04 -7.29
CA THR A 23 -3.52 23.57 -7.75
C THR A 23 -3.38 22.07 -7.49
N THR A 24 -3.93 21.60 -6.40
CA THR A 24 -3.99 20.20 -6.01
C THR A 24 -4.78 19.36 -7.01
N GLY A 25 -5.94 19.82 -7.47
CA GLY A 25 -6.77 19.06 -8.41
C GLY A 25 -6.03 18.70 -9.71
N LYS A 26 -5.22 19.62 -10.23
CA LYS A 26 -4.45 19.38 -11.46
C LYS A 26 -3.28 18.41 -11.24
N ILE A 27 -2.59 18.55 -10.12
CA ILE A 27 -1.48 17.65 -9.73
C ILE A 27 -2.01 16.26 -9.42
N THR A 28 -3.08 16.18 -8.63
CA THR A 28 -3.72 14.90 -8.25
C THR A 28 -4.30 14.19 -9.47
N GLY A 29 -4.95 14.91 -10.37
CA GLY A 29 -5.47 14.31 -11.60
C GLY A 29 -4.37 13.74 -12.49
N GLY A 30 -3.28 14.48 -12.67
CA GLY A 30 -2.10 13.99 -13.39
C GLY A 30 -1.44 12.76 -12.72
N ALA A 31 -1.31 12.80 -11.40
CA ALA A 31 -0.78 11.68 -10.62
C ALA A 31 -1.68 10.44 -10.73
N MET A 32 -3.00 10.61 -10.71
CA MET A 32 -3.95 9.51 -10.80
C MET A 32 -3.87 8.80 -12.16
N ILE A 33 -3.79 9.56 -13.25
CA ILE A 33 -3.60 9.00 -14.60
C ILE A 33 -2.26 8.25 -14.66
N PHE A 34 -1.20 8.84 -14.12
CA PHE A 34 0.12 8.21 -14.08
C PHE A 34 0.09 6.91 -13.27
N PHE A 35 -0.56 6.87 -12.10
CA PHE A 35 -0.69 5.66 -11.29
C PHE A 35 -1.51 4.58 -12.00
N LEU A 36 -2.62 4.93 -12.64
CA LEU A 36 -3.40 3.95 -13.41
C LEU A 36 -2.57 3.33 -14.54
N PHE A 37 -1.84 4.16 -15.28
CA PHE A 37 -0.98 3.69 -16.35
C PHE A 37 0.16 2.80 -15.84
N THR A 38 0.87 3.23 -14.79
CA THR A 38 1.98 2.44 -14.22
C THR A 38 1.48 1.16 -13.57
N THR A 39 0.31 1.16 -12.94
CA THR A 39 -0.31 -0.04 -12.36
C THR A 39 -0.70 -1.05 -13.44
N ALA A 40 -1.32 -0.60 -14.53
CA ALA A 40 -1.64 -1.45 -15.66
C ALA A 40 -0.38 -2.07 -16.28
N LEU A 41 0.67 -1.26 -16.46
CA LEU A 41 1.96 -1.72 -16.98
C LEU A 41 2.63 -2.72 -16.02
N ALA A 42 2.60 -2.45 -14.71
CA ALA A 42 3.16 -3.35 -13.69
C ALA A 42 2.41 -4.68 -13.66
N SER A 43 1.09 -4.66 -13.76
CA SER A 43 0.26 -5.87 -13.82
C SER A 43 0.59 -6.70 -15.05
N PHE A 44 0.77 -6.06 -16.20
CA PHE A 44 1.14 -6.74 -17.44
C PHE A 44 2.53 -7.40 -17.35
N VAL A 45 3.52 -6.68 -16.82
CA VAL A 45 4.87 -7.20 -16.59
C VAL A 45 4.85 -8.33 -15.56
N GLY A 46 4.08 -8.18 -14.47
CA GLY A 46 3.91 -9.19 -13.43
C GLY A 46 3.24 -10.48 -13.90
N LEU A 47 2.45 -10.44 -14.97
CA LEU A 47 1.88 -11.63 -15.59
C LEU A 47 2.83 -12.32 -16.58
N ILE A 48 3.59 -11.53 -17.35
CA ILE A 48 4.45 -12.06 -18.40
C ILE A 48 5.71 -12.72 -17.83
N ILE A 49 6.39 -12.08 -16.89
CA ILE A 49 7.69 -12.54 -16.39
C ILE A 49 7.59 -13.92 -15.71
N PRO A 50 6.68 -14.18 -14.76
CA PRO A 50 6.54 -15.50 -14.16
C PRO A 50 6.19 -16.58 -15.16
N ARG A 51 5.39 -16.22 -16.19
CA ARG A 51 5.00 -17.16 -17.26
C ARG A 51 6.18 -17.48 -18.18
N ALA A 52 7.02 -16.51 -18.53
CA ALA A 52 8.19 -16.69 -19.38
C ALA A 52 9.26 -17.56 -18.71
N ILE A 53 9.44 -17.42 -17.40
CA ILE A 53 10.43 -18.19 -16.61
C ILE A 53 9.85 -19.53 -16.16
N ASN A 54 8.55 -19.81 -16.42
CA ASN A 54 7.84 -20.99 -15.92
C ASN A 54 7.93 -21.13 -14.38
N LEU A 55 7.82 -20.01 -13.68
CA LEU A 55 7.85 -19.99 -12.23
C LEU A 55 6.71 -20.86 -11.68
N GLY A 56 7.04 -21.81 -10.80
CA GLY A 56 6.06 -22.73 -10.21
C GLY A 56 5.97 -24.11 -10.90
N LYS A 57 6.75 -24.41 -11.94
CA LYS A 57 6.85 -25.78 -12.44
C LYS A 57 7.48 -26.65 -11.36
N GLY A 58 6.70 -27.59 -10.82
CA GLY A 58 7.16 -28.56 -9.80
C GLY A 58 6.66 -28.29 -8.39
N VAL A 59 6.08 -27.15 -8.11
CA VAL A 59 5.42 -26.88 -6.81
C VAL A 59 4.02 -27.46 -6.88
N ARG A 60 3.82 -28.65 -6.34
CA ARG A 60 2.49 -29.22 -6.08
C ARG A 60 2.04 -28.66 -4.72
N PHE A 61 1.31 -27.57 -4.73
CA PHE A 61 0.46 -27.27 -3.60
C PHE A 61 -0.67 -28.31 -3.64
N GLU A 62 -0.74 -29.21 -2.68
CA GLU A 62 -2.01 -29.84 -2.36
C GLU A 62 -2.93 -28.69 -1.98
N MET A 63 -3.71 -28.23 -2.96
CA MET A 63 -4.83 -27.37 -2.62
C MET A 63 -5.69 -28.18 -1.68
N ALA A 64 -5.60 -27.90 -0.38
CA ALA A 64 -6.70 -28.20 0.49
C ALA A 64 -7.92 -27.63 -0.25
N THR A 65 -8.79 -28.51 -0.68
CA THR A 65 -10.13 -28.16 -1.18
C THR A 65 -10.95 -27.65 0.01
N SER A 66 -10.48 -26.58 0.61
CA SER A 66 -11.36 -25.71 1.37
C SER A 66 -12.23 -25.06 0.30
N ASP A 67 -13.53 -25.33 0.38
CA ASP A 67 -14.54 -24.65 -0.41
C ASP A 67 -14.26 -23.14 -0.31
N ILE A 68 -13.50 -22.65 -1.29
CA ILE A 68 -13.40 -21.23 -1.52
C ILE A 68 -14.79 -20.91 -2.05
N GLU A 69 -15.69 -20.57 -1.12
CA GLU A 69 -16.91 -19.88 -1.52
C GLU A 69 -16.43 -18.72 -2.38
N ALA A 70 -16.64 -18.86 -3.68
CA ALA A 70 -16.33 -17.80 -4.63
C ALA A 70 -17.04 -16.56 -4.09
N SER A 71 -16.26 -15.67 -3.49
CA SER A 71 -16.79 -14.43 -2.93
C SER A 71 -17.63 -13.82 -4.04
N LYS A 72 -18.97 -13.83 -3.85
CA LYS A 72 -19.91 -13.33 -4.85
C LYS A 72 -19.36 -12.02 -5.32
N MET A 73 -19.05 -11.91 -6.63
CA MET A 73 -18.61 -10.65 -7.21
C MET A 73 -19.66 -9.61 -6.82
N THR A 74 -19.34 -8.81 -5.80
CA THR A 74 -20.19 -7.71 -5.40
C THR A 74 -20.36 -6.83 -6.63
N SER A 75 -21.60 -6.62 -7.04
CA SER A 75 -21.88 -5.74 -8.17
C SER A 75 -21.17 -4.41 -7.96
N ILE A 76 -20.60 -3.84 -9.01
CA ILE A 76 -19.96 -2.52 -8.95
C ILE A 76 -20.91 -1.51 -8.30
N LEU A 77 -22.21 -1.62 -8.56
CA LEU A 77 -23.25 -0.80 -7.93
C LEU A 77 -23.33 -0.99 -6.42
N ASP A 78 -23.19 -2.22 -5.92
CA ASP A 78 -23.22 -2.49 -4.49
C ASP A 78 -21.93 -2.00 -3.82
N THR A 79 -20.81 -2.09 -4.50
CA THR A 79 -19.53 -1.50 -4.03
C THR A 79 -19.65 0.02 -3.91
N VAL A 80 -20.25 0.69 -4.90
CA VAL A 80 -20.45 2.15 -4.87
C VAL A 80 -21.44 2.56 -3.79
N LYS A 81 -22.53 1.81 -3.60
CA LYS A 81 -23.51 2.07 -2.52
C LYS A 81 -22.88 1.89 -1.13
N ASN A 82 -21.99 0.92 -0.99
CA ASN A 82 -21.28 0.64 0.26
C ASN A 82 -20.06 1.52 0.50
N LEU A 83 -19.74 2.44 -0.42
CA LEU A 83 -18.61 3.35 -0.28
C LEU A 83 -18.80 4.32 0.89
N ILE A 84 -20.03 4.82 1.07
CA ILE A 84 -20.36 5.77 2.13
C ILE A 84 -20.78 4.97 3.37
N PRO A 85 -20.06 5.05 4.48
CA PRO A 85 -20.43 4.31 5.68
C PRO A 85 -21.71 4.88 6.31
N ALA A 86 -22.70 4.05 6.54
CA ALA A 86 -23.87 4.41 7.35
C ALA A 86 -23.45 4.68 8.81
N ASN A 87 -22.43 3.98 9.30
CA ASN A 87 -21.83 4.17 10.61
C ASN A 87 -20.30 4.07 10.51
N PRO A 88 -19.57 5.19 10.64
CA PRO A 88 -18.11 5.18 10.57
C PRO A 88 -17.47 4.28 11.62
N VAL A 89 -17.98 4.26 12.84
CA VAL A 89 -17.42 3.43 13.93
C VAL A 89 -17.54 1.95 13.59
N ALA A 90 -18.66 1.54 13.01
CA ALA A 90 -18.84 0.17 12.53
C ALA A 90 -17.88 -0.17 11.39
N ALA A 91 -17.56 0.78 10.51
CA ALA A 91 -16.58 0.57 9.45
C ALA A 91 -15.17 0.28 10.01
N PHE A 92 -14.76 0.97 11.06
CA PHE A 92 -13.50 0.68 11.77
C PHE A 92 -13.55 -0.68 12.47
N ALA A 93 -14.63 -1.01 13.16
CA ALA A 93 -14.78 -2.26 13.90
C ALA A 93 -14.80 -3.48 12.98
N ASN A 94 -15.51 -3.38 11.86
CA ASN A 94 -15.63 -4.46 10.86
C ASN A 94 -14.44 -4.53 9.90
N GLY A 95 -13.49 -3.59 9.95
CA GLY A 95 -12.33 -3.58 9.10
C GLY A 95 -12.63 -3.27 7.62
N ASN A 96 -13.69 -2.53 7.34
CA ASN A 96 -14.02 -2.13 5.96
C ASN A 96 -13.14 -0.96 5.51
N MET A 97 -12.01 -1.30 4.88
CA MET A 97 -10.99 -0.34 4.45
C MET A 97 -11.56 0.74 3.53
N LEU A 98 -12.43 0.37 2.60
CA LEU A 98 -12.99 1.29 1.61
C LEU A 98 -13.86 2.37 2.26
N GLN A 99 -14.68 1.99 3.25
CA GLN A 99 -15.51 2.92 4.03
C GLN A 99 -14.67 3.84 4.92
N VAL A 100 -13.61 3.30 5.55
CA VAL A 100 -12.67 4.09 6.36
C VAL A 100 -11.95 5.12 5.50
N LEU A 101 -11.52 4.73 4.30
CA LEU A 101 -10.88 5.61 3.31
C LEU A 101 -11.80 6.76 2.90
N THR A 102 -13.04 6.45 2.54
CA THR A 102 -14.04 7.44 2.14
C THR A 102 -14.33 8.42 3.28
N PHE A 103 -14.48 7.92 4.49
CA PHE A 103 -14.69 8.75 5.67
C PHE A 103 -13.48 9.66 5.95
N ALA A 104 -12.26 9.16 5.83
CA ALA A 104 -11.04 9.95 5.97
C ALA A 104 -10.96 11.09 4.96
N VAL A 105 -11.34 10.82 3.71
CA VAL A 105 -11.38 11.83 2.64
C VAL A 105 -12.39 12.93 2.96
N ILE A 106 -13.60 12.56 3.41
CA ILE A 106 -14.64 13.53 3.79
C ILE A 106 -14.17 14.41 4.95
N ILE A 107 -13.61 13.81 6.00
CA ILE A 107 -13.06 14.57 7.15
C ILE A 107 -11.91 15.48 6.71
N GLY A 108 -10.99 15.00 5.89
CA GLY A 108 -9.85 15.77 5.39
C GLY A 108 -10.29 17.01 4.63
N PHE A 109 -11.21 16.87 3.68
CA PHE A 109 -11.76 18.03 2.95
C PHE A 109 -12.56 18.97 3.84
N THR A 110 -13.31 18.44 4.79
CA THR A 110 -14.07 19.26 5.75
C THR A 110 -13.13 20.10 6.62
N LEU A 111 -12.03 19.51 7.09
CA LEU A 111 -11.03 20.26 7.88
C LEU A 111 -10.37 21.38 7.06
N VAL A 112 -10.04 21.11 5.79
CA VAL A 112 -9.54 22.16 4.89
C VAL A 112 -10.56 23.26 4.69
N ALA A 113 -11.85 22.95 4.57
CA ALA A 113 -12.92 23.93 4.38
C ALA A 113 -13.19 24.77 5.64
N ILE A 114 -13.07 24.20 6.83
CA ILE A 114 -13.25 24.91 8.11
C ILE A 114 -12.05 25.82 8.42
N GLY A 115 -10.86 25.49 7.94
CA GLY A 115 -9.64 26.26 8.16
C GLY A 115 -9.19 26.27 9.62
N GLU A 116 -8.83 27.45 10.16
CA GLU A 116 -8.24 27.60 11.50
C GLU A 116 -9.08 26.99 12.64
N LYS A 117 -10.40 26.97 12.52
CA LYS A 117 -11.28 26.36 13.54
C LYS A 117 -11.13 24.84 13.60
N GLY A 118 -10.64 24.20 12.52
CA GLY A 118 -10.37 22.77 12.48
C GLY A 118 -8.99 22.37 13.00
N GLU A 119 -8.10 23.33 13.25
CA GLU A 119 -6.72 23.07 13.66
C GLU A 119 -6.59 22.24 14.96
N PRO A 120 -7.40 22.44 16.01
CA PRO A 120 -7.32 21.60 17.22
C PRO A 120 -7.58 20.12 16.92
N LEU A 121 -8.57 19.81 16.07
CA LEU A 121 -8.86 18.43 15.68
C LEU A 121 -7.75 17.86 14.81
N LEU A 122 -7.18 18.65 13.90
CA LEU A 122 -6.05 18.25 13.08
C LEU A 122 -4.85 17.86 13.94
N LYS A 123 -4.51 18.63 14.96
CA LYS A 123 -3.40 18.30 15.90
C LYS A 123 -3.64 16.99 16.64
N VAL A 124 -4.88 16.69 17.02
CA VAL A 124 -5.22 15.41 17.65
C VAL A 124 -5.02 14.25 16.66
N ILE A 125 -5.43 14.42 15.40
CA ILE A 125 -5.27 13.41 14.37
C ILE A 125 -3.78 13.22 14.01
N GLU A 126 -2.99 14.29 13.94
CA GLU A 126 -1.53 14.22 13.75
C GLU A 126 -0.85 13.44 14.88
N SER A 127 -1.18 13.76 16.12
CA SER A 127 -0.67 13.03 17.29
C SER A 127 -1.11 11.56 17.26
N GLY A 128 -2.35 11.28 16.87
CA GLY A 128 -2.86 9.92 16.67
C GLY A 128 -2.08 9.15 15.60
N ASN A 129 -1.72 9.82 14.52
CA ASN A 129 -0.89 9.23 13.46
C ASN A 129 0.50 8.82 13.99
N GLU A 130 1.16 9.73 14.74
CA GLU A 130 2.47 9.44 15.35
C GLU A 130 2.39 8.28 16.35
N VAL A 131 1.35 8.24 17.17
CA VAL A 131 1.11 7.12 18.10
C VAL A 131 0.95 5.80 17.36
N CYS A 132 0.14 5.77 16.30
CA CYS A 132 -0.04 4.56 15.48
C CYS A 132 1.28 4.10 14.85
N LEU A 133 2.07 5.03 14.30
CA LEU A 133 3.40 4.73 13.74
C LEU A 133 4.35 4.17 14.80
N LYS A 134 4.35 4.73 16.01
CA LYS A 134 5.19 4.27 17.09
C LYS A 134 4.81 2.86 17.55
N ILE A 135 3.51 2.58 17.66
CA ILE A 135 3.01 1.23 17.99
C ILE A 135 3.46 0.22 16.93
N ILE A 136 3.28 0.54 15.65
CA ILE A 136 3.70 -0.34 14.54
C ILE A 136 5.21 -0.58 14.61
N SER A 137 6.01 0.48 14.76
CA SER A 137 7.47 0.36 14.89
C SER A 137 7.88 -0.54 16.06
N THR A 138 7.16 -0.46 17.18
CA THR A 138 7.42 -1.31 18.35
C THR A 138 7.06 -2.78 18.06
N VAL A 139 5.93 -3.04 17.42
CA VAL A 139 5.51 -4.39 17.01
C VAL A 139 6.49 -4.98 15.99
N MET A 140 6.96 -4.17 15.04
CA MET A 140 7.93 -4.59 14.02
C MET A 140 9.26 -5.06 14.62
N TYR A 141 9.60 -4.60 15.82
CA TYR A 141 10.79 -5.13 16.53
C TYR A 141 10.69 -6.61 16.86
N PHE A 142 9.47 -7.14 17.04
CA PHE A 142 9.21 -8.55 17.28
C PHE A 142 9.00 -9.37 15.99
N THR A 143 8.98 -8.72 14.83
CA THR A 143 8.75 -9.37 13.52
C THR A 143 9.71 -10.54 13.25
N PRO A 144 11.03 -10.48 13.54
CA PRO A 144 11.92 -11.59 13.27
C PRO A 144 11.48 -12.89 13.98
N ILE A 145 10.98 -12.78 15.21
CA ILE A 145 10.46 -13.94 15.96
C ILE A 145 9.19 -14.47 15.29
N GLY A 146 8.26 -13.58 14.93
CA GLY A 146 7.02 -13.97 14.25
C GLY A 146 7.27 -14.66 12.90
N VAL A 147 8.20 -14.11 12.11
CA VAL A 147 8.60 -14.70 10.82
C VAL A 147 9.21 -16.09 11.02
N PHE A 148 10.10 -16.25 11.99
CA PHE A 148 10.67 -17.56 12.30
C PHE A 148 9.58 -18.58 12.65
N CYS A 149 8.67 -18.22 13.56
CA CYS A 149 7.56 -19.08 13.97
C CYS A 149 6.60 -19.46 12.82
N THR A 150 6.46 -18.61 11.82
CA THR A 150 5.59 -18.90 10.67
C THR A 150 6.28 -19.69 9.56
N ILE A 151 7.61 -19.53 9.42
CA ILE A 151 8.36 -20.27 8.39
C ILE A 151 8.57 -21.72 8.78
N VAL A 152 8.85 -22.01 10.06
CA VAL A 152 9.13 -23.36 10.54
C VAL A 152 8.03 -24.38 10.14
N PRO A 153 6.75 -24.18 10.43
CA PRO A 153 5.70 -25.11 10.02
C PRO A 153 5.59 -25.27 8.50
N VAL A 154 5.83 -24.19 7.73
CA VAL A 154 5.80 -24.25 6.27
C VAL A 154 6.91 -25.14 5.72
N VAL A 155 8.10 -25.05 6.31
CA VAL A 155 9.25 -25.89 5.94
C VAL A 155 9.01 -27.35 6.32
N GLU A 156 8.46 -27.58 7.51
CA GLU A 156 8.16 -28.91 8.02
C GLU A 156 7.10 -29.62 7.16
N ALA A 157 6.05 -28.89 6.75
CA ALA A 157 4.97 -29.44 5.94
C ALA A 157 5.36 -29.69 4.47
N ASN A 158 6.22 -28.85 3.89
CA ASN A 158 6.46 -28.84 2.44
C ASN A 158 7.89 -29.23 2.03
N GLY A 159 8.78 -29.47 2.99
CA GLY A 159 10.17 -29.86 2.72
C GLY A 159 11.07 -28.72 2.19
N THR A 160 12.36 -29.04 2.03
CA THR A 160 13.39 -28.07 1.60
C THR A 160 13.26 -27.62 0.14
N GLU A 161 12.63 -28.41 -0.71
CA GLU A 161 12.39 -28.04 -2.13
C GLU A 161 11.49 -26.83 -2.25
N THR A 162 10.51 -26.69 -1.36
CA THR A 162 9.62 -25.53 -1.32
C THR A 162 10.37 -24.25 -0.96
N ILE A 163 11.37 -24.34 -0.08
CA ILE A 163 12.22 -23.19 0.29
C ILE A 163 12.98 -22.68 -0.93
N LEU A 164 13.57 -23.60 -1.71
CA LEU A 164 14.34 -23.24 -2.89
C LEU A 164 13.45 -22.60 -3.97
N SER A 165 12.23 -23.12 -4.14
CA SER A 165 11.22 -22.54 -5.03
C SER A 165 10.78 -21.16 -4.58
N LEU A 166 10.56 -20.95 -3.28
CA LEU A 166 10.23 -19.64 -2.70
C LEU A 166 11.40 -18.65 -2.81
N ALA A 167 12.64 -19.11 -2.60
CA ALA A 167 13.83 -18.28 -2.78
C ALA A 167 13.96 -17.83 -4.23
N THR A 168 13.74 -18.72 -5.19
CA THR A 168 13.75 -18.41 -6.63
C THR A 168 12.66 -17.38 -6.96
N LEU A 169 11.45 -17.57 -6.43
CA LEU A 169 10.35 -16.61 -6.58
C LEU A 169 10.76 -15.22 -6.05
N LEU A 170 11.36 -15.15 -4.86
CA LEU A 170 11.82 -13.89 -4.28
C LEU A 170 12.86 -13.19 -5.15
N VAL A 171 13.88 -13.91 -5.62
CA VAL A 171 14.91 -13.35 -6.50
C VAL A 171 14.28 -12.78 -7.78
N VAL A 172 13.42 -13.55 -8.43
CA VAL A 172 12.73 -13.10 -9.66
C VAL A 172 11.88 -11.86 -9.38
N LEU A 173 11.15 -11.85 -8.27
CA LEU A 173 10.32 -10.72 -7.86
C LEU A 173 11.17 -9.46 -7.63
N TYR A 174 12.29 -9.56 -6.90
CA TYR A 174 13.18 -8.43 -6.67
C TYR A 174 13.81 -7.92 -7.97
N VAL A 175 14.32 -8.81 -8.82
CA VAL A 175 14.90 -8.42 -10.12
C VAL A 175 13.84 -7.73 -10.99
N THR A 176 12.62 -8.25 -11.03
CA THR A 176 11.50 -7.64 -11.76
C THR A 176 11.16 -6.27 -11.21
N PHE A 177 11.04 -6.15 -9.90
CA PHE A 177 10.70 -4.90 -9.22
C PHE A 177 11.74 -3.81 -9.46
N PHE A 178 13.02 -4.12 -9.26
CA PHE A 178 14.09 -3.15 -9.49
C PHE A 178 14.25 -2.77 -10.96
N SER A 179 14.10 -3.74 -11.87
CA SER A 179 14.12 -3.47 -13.31
C SER A 179 12.94 -2.59 -13.74
N PHE A 180 11.75 -2.88 -13.26
CA PHE A 180 10.55 -2.07 -13.49
C PHE A 180 10.72 -0.65 -12.96
N ALA A 181 11.20 -0.50 -11.72
CA ALA A 181 11.45 0.79 -11.11
C ALA A 181 12.49 1.60 -11.91
N ALA A 182 13.60 0.99 -12.31
CA ALA A 182 14.64 1.65 -13.08
C ALA A 182 14.16 2.07 -14.47
N ILE A 183 13.44 1.20 -15.17
CA ILE A 183 12.98 1.46 -16.54
C ILE A 183 11.80 2.43 -16.53
N VAL A 184 10.73 2.14 -15.79
CA VAL A 184 9.48 2.92 -15.85
C VAL A 184 9.62 4.24 -15.10
N TYR A 185 10.04 4.22 -13.84
CA TYR A 185 10.19 5.46 -13.09
C TYR A 185 11.43 6.26 -13.52
N GLY A 186 12.55 5.58 -13.83
CA GLY A 186 13.74 6.25 -14.34
C GLY A 186 13.49 6.96 -15.67
N SER A 187 12.79 6.32 -16.60
CA SER A 187 12.39 6.95 -17.87
C SER A 187 11.39 8.08 -17.67
N SER A 188 10.39 7.90 -16.81
CA SER A 188 9.40 8.92 -16.48
C SER A 188 10.04 10.19 -15.92
N VAL A 189 10.96 10.05 -14.96
CA VAL A 189 11.70 11.18 -14.37
C VAL A 189 12.55 11.90 -15.43
N LYS A 190 13.18 11.15 -16.32
CA LYS A 190 14.02 11.73 -17.36
C LYS A 190 13.23 12.43 -18.46
N PHE A 191 12.15 11.79 -18.96
CA PHE A 191 11.39 12.29 -20.11
C PHE A 191 10.27 13.25 -19.72
N LEU A 192 9.48 12.93 -18.67
CA LEU A 192 8.39 13.78 -18.22
C LEU A 192 8.88 14.85 -17.23
N GLY A 193 9.71 14.47 -16.28
CA GLY A 193 10.21 15.38 -15.25
C GLY A 193 11.42 16.22 -15.65
N LYS A 194 12.07 15.89 -16.78
CA LYS A 194 13.33 16.52 -17.24
C LYS A 194 14.40 16.62 -16.13
N ALA A 195 14.34 15.70 -15.17
CA ALA A 195 15.20 15.66 -14.00
C ALA A 195 16.20 14.49 -14.09
N SER A 196 17.29 14.55 -13.31
CA SER A 196 18.23 13.46 -13.25
C SER A 196 17.67 12.30 -12.42
N PRO A 197 17.55 11.06 -12.96
CA PRO A 197 17.07 9.90 -12.22
C PRO A 197 17.90 9.62 -10.96
N ALA A 198 19.22 9.83 -11.01
CA ALA A 198 20.10 9.61 -9.86
C ALA A 198 19.79 10.58 -8.70
N LYS A 199 19.53 11.87 -9.01
CA LYS A 199 19.12 12.85 -7.98
C LYS A 199 17.76 12.50 -7.39
N PHE A 200 16.85 12.03 -8.23
CA PHE A 200 15.52 11.59 -7.79
C PHE A 200 15.61 10.39 -6.83
N VAL A 201 16.35 9.33 -7.20
CA VAL A 201 16.55 8.17 -6.34
C VAL A 201 17.18 8.57 -5.00
N LYS A 202 18.18 9.45 -5.01
CA LYS A 202 18.83 9.94 -3.79
C LYS A 202 17.84 10.71 -2.88
N ALA A 203 16.94 11.49 -3.47
CA ALA A 203 15.93 12.23 -2.73
C ALA A 203 14.84 11.29 -2.16
N CYS A 204 14.48 10.23 -2.88
CA CYS A 204 13.47 9.26 -2.43
C CYS A 204 14.02 8.20 -1.46
N LEU A 205 15.36 8.06 -1.36
CA LEU A 205 15.99 7.02 -0.56
C LEU A 205 15.54 7.01 0.92
N PRO A 206 15.46 8.15 1.64
CA PRO A 206 14.98 8.16 3.03
C PRO A 206 13.54 7.63 3.15
N ALA A 207 12.64 8.05 2.25
CA ALA A 207 11.27 7.57 2.21
C ALA A 207 11.20 6.07 1.89
N ALA A 208 12.00 5.61 0.93
CA ALA A 208 12.08 4.19 0.57
C ALA A 208 12.57 3.33 1.75
N LEU A 209 13.59 3.78 2.48
CA LEU A 209 14.10 3.08 3.66
C LEU A 209 13.06 3.04 4.77
N ASN A 210 12.29 4.13 4.97
CA ASN A 210 11.21 4.15 5.94
C ASN A 210 10.08 3.19 5.54
N ALA A 211 9.66 3.20 4.27
CA ALA A 211 8.66 2.26 3.76
C ALA A 211 9.11 0.80 3.89
N PHE A 212 10.38 0.53 3.62
CA PHE A 212 10.96 -0.81 3.76
C PHE A 212 11.00 -1.25 5.23
N GLY A 213 11.46 -0.36 6.13
CA GLY A 213 11.55 -0.66 7.56
C GLY A 213 10.20 -0.85 8.23
N THR A 214 9.17 -0.14 7.78
CA THR A 214 7.79 -0.25 8.31
C THR A 214 6.93 -1.27 7.56
N CYS A 215 7.42 -1.85 6.46
CA CYS A 215 6.65 -2.68 5.53
C CYS A 215 5.31 -2.04 5.13
N SER A 216 5.24 -0.71 5.13
CA SER A 216 4.02 0.04 4.87
C SER A 216 4.30 1.29 4.05
N SER A 217 3.76 1.34 2.83
CA SER A 217 3.78 2.54 1.99
C SER A 217 2.93 3.66 2.56
N SER A 218 1.82 3.32 3.23
CA SER A 218 0.93 4.31 3.85
C SER A 218 1.58 5.04 5.03
N ALA A 219 2.47 4.37 5.78
CA ALA A 219 3.23 4.97 6.87
C ALA A 219 4.31 5.96 6.40
N THR A 220 4.57 6.01 5.10
CA THR A 220 5.64 6.84 4.51
C THR A 220 5.09 8.11 3.84
N ILE A 221 3.77 8.24 3.76
CA ILE A 221 3.11 9.41 3.13
C ILE A 221 3.40 10.73 3.86
N PRO A 222 3.42 10.80 5.20
CA PRO A 222 3.84 12.00 5.91
C PRO A 222 5.34 12.19 5.83
#